data_c3df6e475040f6db9a1d83214ccc5183
#
_entry.id   c3df6e475040f6db9a1d83214ccc5183
#
_cell.length_a   1.000
_cell.length_b   1.000
_cell.length_c   1.000
_cell.angle_alpha   90.00
_cell.angle_beta   90.00
_cell.angle_gamma   90.00
#
_symmetry.space_group_name_H-M   'P 1'
#
loop_
_entity.id
_entity.type
_entity.pdbx_description
1 polymer ?
#
loop_
_entity_poly.entity_id
_entity_poly.type
_entity_poly.pdbx_seq_one_letter_code
_entity_poly.pdbx_strand_id
1 'polypeptide(L)'
;MSQVESMLYAEAPHVTSGQGGASRTSLMQRVAICFAAGAVGGLAVVLFSHLLFALGVSAAFGVTAPVPLKSPDVYRPLFWAGLWGIPFGLLIKPVWSRLYLAGLLYFLAPVLALFTIFLPLSGAGLFGLQHGGPTFTAYLVLVNLPFGITTALVARAIIGKNP
;
A
#
# COMPACT_ATOMS: atom_id res chain seq x y z
N MET A 1 -5.19 70.94 18.21
CA MET A 1 -5.44 69.57 17.77
C MET A 1 -4.34 68.75 18.39
N SER A 2 -4.72 67.89 19.30
CA SER A 2 -3.84 67.38 20.32
C SER A 2 -3.12 66.10 19.91
N GLN A 3 -1.91 65.93 20.41
CA GLN A 3 -1.04 64.74 20.27
C GLN A 3 -1.68 63.43 20.70
N VAL A 4 -2.91 63.45 21.18
CA VAL A 4 -3.64 62.27 21.65
C VAL A 4 -4.21 61.42 20.53
N GLU A 5 -4.50 62.03 19.34
CA GLU A 5 -5.05 61.28 18.20
C GLU A 5 -4.03 60.42 17.46
N SER A 6 -2.73 60.78 17.54
CA SER A 6 -1.68 59.99 16.87
C SER A 6 -1.30 58.71 17.61
N MET A 7 -1.70 58.56 18.89
CA MET A 7 -1.46 57.33 19.66
C MET A 7 -2.52 56.25 19.48
N LEU A 8 -3.67 56.60 18.90
CA LEU A 8 -4.78 55.63 18.68
C LEU A 8 -4.62 54.83 17.39
N TYR A 9 -3.67 55.18 16.51
CA TYR A 9 -3.35 54.45 15.29
C TYR A 9 -2.04 53.64 15.39
N ALA A 10 -1.49 53.49 16.60
CA ALA A 10 -0.34 52.64 16.84
C ALA A 10 -0.77 51.18 16.71
N GLU A 11 -0.37 50.63 15.58
CA GLU A 11 -0.12 49.19 15.35
C GLU A 11 -1.20 48.22 15.82
N ALA A 12 -2.19 48.04 14.93
CA ALA A 12 -2.78 46.72 14.87
C ALA A 12 -1.64 45.69 14.59
N PRO A 13 -1.49 44.66 15.43
CA PRO A 13 -0.48 43.65 15.17
C PRO A 13 -0.77 43.07 13.79
N HIS A 14 0.19 43.20 12.87
CA HIS A 14 0.17 42.47 11.61
C HIS A 14 0.03 40.99 11.98
N VAL A 15 -1.19 40.50 11.92
CA VAL A 15 -1.46 39.06 11.86
C VAL A 15 -0.78 38.63 10.58
N THR A 16 0.47 38.19 10.70
CA THR A 16 1.12 37.44 9.66
C THR A 16 0.21 36.25 9.43
N SER A 17 -0.63 36.36 8.40
CA SER A 17 -1.35 35.24 7.85
C SER A 17 -0.30 34.18 7.59
N GLY A 18 -0.21 33.22 8.54
CA GLY A 18 0.69 32.08 8.42
C GLY A 18 0.45 31.48 7.06
N GLN A 19 1.41 31.69 6.17
CA GLN A 19 1.46 31.02 4.89
C GLN A 19 1.27 29.54 5.22
N GLY A 20 0.12 28.98 4.89
CA GLY A 20 -0.14 27.56 4.89
C GLY A 20 0.79 26.92 3.88
N GLY A 21 2.08 26.91 4.19
CA GLY A 21 3.05 26.13 3.46
C GLY A 21 2.58 24.69 3.54
N ALA A 22 2.17 24.13 2.42
CA ALA A 22 1.82 22.72 2.31
C ALA A 22 2.93 21.92 2.98
N SER A 23 2.68 21.46 4.20
CA SER A 23 3.68 20.76 5.01
C SER A 23 4.08 19.50 4.26
N ARG A 24 5.35 19.46 3.82
CA ARG A 24 5.91 18.26 3.19
C ARG A 24 5.74 17.10 4.15
N THR A 25 5.16 16.01 3.69
CA THR A 25 5.01 14.80 4.50
C THR A 25 6.37 14.32 5.00
N SER A 26 6.48 14.14 6.32
CA SER A 26 7.72 13.62 6.93
C SER A 26 7.95 12.16 6.49
N LEU A 27 9.18 11.67 6.60
CA LEU A 27 9.50 10.27 6.31
C LEU A 27 8.63 9.32 7.15
N MET A 28 8.47 9.61 8.43
CA MET A 28 7.67 8.80 9.35
C MET A 28 6.20 8.75 8.91
N GLN A 29 5.63 9.88 8.52
CA GLN A 29 4.26 9.94 8.01
C GLN A 29 4.09 9.13 6.73
N ARG A 30 5.03 9.22 5.78
CA ARG A 30 4.99 8.42 4.55
C ARG A 30 5.03 6.93 4.83
N VAL A 31 5.91 6.50 5.72
CA VAL A 31 6.03 5.09 6.13
C VAL A 31 4.74 4.61 6.79
N ALA A 32 4.18 5.40 7.73
CA ALA A 32 2.92 5.05 8.39
C ALA A 32 1.74 4.98 7.40
N ILE A 33 1.64 5.97 6.50
CA ILE A 33 0.61 5.98 5.46
C ILE A 33 0.75 4.77 4.53
N CYS A 34 1.98 4.47 4.11
CA CYS A 34 2.23 3.34 3.21
C CYS A 34 2.05 1.98 3.89
N PHE A 35 2.30 1.87 5.20
CA PHE A 35 1.90 0.69 5.97
C PHE A 35 0.38 0.48 5.92
N ALA A 36 -0.41 1.52 6.22
CA ALA A 36 -1.87 1.44 6.14
C ALA A 36 -2.34 1.16 4.70
N ALA A 37 -1.76 1.83 3.70
CA ALA A 37 -2.06 1.61 2.29
C ALA A 37 -1.72 0.17 1.86
N GLY A 38 -0.61 -0.39 2.35
CA GLY A 38 -0.22 -1.78 2.12
C GLY A 38 -1.24 -2.75 2.72
N ALA A 39 -1.73 -2.51 3.94
CA ALA A 39 -2.78 -3.33 4.55
C ALA A 39 -4.07 -3.31 3.71
N VAL A 40 -4.46 -2.14 3.18
CA VAL A 40 -5.60 -2.04 2.22
C VAL A 40 -5.29 -2.79 0.92
N GLY A 41 -4.04 -2.73 0.43
CA GLY A 41 -3.57 -3.54 -0.69
C GLY A 41 -3.72 -5.05 -0.43
N GLY A 42 -3.37 -5.50 0.79
CA GLY A 42 -3.60 -6.88 1.22
C GLY A 42 -5.07 -7.28 1.24
N LEU A 43 -5.94 -6.38 1.69
CA LEU A 43 -7.39 -6.60 1.62
C LEU A 43 -7.86 -6.73 0.17
N ALA A 44 -7.33 -5.91 -0.74
CA ALA A 44 -7.65 -6.01 -2.17
C ALA A 44 -7.25 -7.38 -2.75
N VAL A 45 -6.10 -7.95 -2.34
CA VAL A 45 -5.69 -9.31 -2.72
C VAL A 45 -6.68 -10.34 -2.21
N VAL A 46 -7.08 -10.26 -0.94
CA VAL A 46 -8.06 -11.18 -0.35
C VAL A 46 -9.39 -11.11 -1.12
N LEU A 47 -9.92 -9.92 -1.34
CA LEU A 47 -11.18 -9.74 -2.10
C LEU A 47 -11.04 -10.21 -3.54
N PHE A 48 -9.90 -9.97 -4.17
CA PHE A 48 -9.64 -10.43 -5.53
C PHE A 48 -9.57 -11.97 -5.61
N SER A 49 -9.04 -12.65 -4.57
CA SER A 49 -9.08 -14.11 -4.50
C SER A 49 -10.52 -14.65 -4.49
N HIS A 50 -11.43 -13.98 -3.79
CA HIS A 50 -12.85 -14.32 -3.80
C HIS A 50 -13.51 -14.07 -5.16
N LEU A 51 -13.15 -12.97 -5.82
CA LEU A 51 -13.64 -12.67 -7.16
C LEU A 51 -13.18 -13.75 -8.18
N LEU A 52 -11.89 -14.11 -8.17
CA LEU A 52 -11.35 -15.15 -9.03
C LEU A 52 -12.02 -16.50 -8.76
N PHE A 53 -12.32 -16.80 -7.50
CA PHE A 53 -13.05 -18.02 -7.14
C PHE A 53 -14.49 -17.99 -7.64
N ALA A 54 -15.23 -16.91 -7.42
CA ALA A 54 -16.60 -16.75 -7.87
C ALA A 54 -16.74 -16.82 -9.40
N LEU A 55 -15.72 -16.35 -10.13
CA LEU A 55 -15.67 -16.42 -11.59
C LEU A 55 -15.18 -17.78 -12.12
N GLY A 56 -14.87 -18.75 -11.26
CA GLY A 56 -14.36 -20.07 -11.65
C GLY A 56 -12.89 -20.05 -12.12
N VAL A 57 -12.24 -18.90 -12.13
CA VAL A 57 -10.84 -18.77 -12.59
C VAL A 57 -9.91 -19.57 -11.68
N SER A 58 -10.13 -19.54 -10.35
CA SER A 58 -9.30 -20.28 -9.39
C SER A 58 -9.26 -21.77 -9.68
N ALA A 59 -10.38 -22.35 -10.12
CA ALA A 59 -10.48 -23.79 -10.46
C ALA A 59 -9.56 -24.18 -11.64
N ALA A 60 -9.39 -23.30 -12.63
CA ALA A 60 -8.48 -23.53 -13.76
C ALA A 60 -7.00 -23.62 -13.31
N PHE A 61 -6.69 -23.09 -12.14
CA PHE A 61 -5.35 -23.15 -11.52
C PHE A 61 -5.25 -24.22 -10.42
N GLY A 62 -6.25 -25.08 -10.24
CA GLY A 62 -6.29 -26.10 -9.20
C GLY A 62 -6.54 -25.58 -7.80
N VAL A 63 -7.00 -24.33 -7.65
CA VAL A 63 -7.30 -23.71 -6.35
C VAL A 63 -8.77 -23.91 -6.01
N THR A 64 -9.04 -24.63 -4.92
CA THR A 64 -10.38 -25.10 -4.54
C THR A 64 -11.08 -24.20 -3.53
N ALA A 65 -10.39 -23.22 -2.94
CA ALA A 65 -10.97 -22.26 -2.00
C ALA A 65 -10.25 -20.92 -2.06
N PRO A 66 -10.97 -19.81 -1.86
CA PRO A 66 -10.36 -18.49 -1.72
C PRO A 66 -9.70 -18.33 -0.34
N VAL A 67 -8.95 -17.23 -0.15
CA VAL A 67 -8.37 -16.89 1.16
C VAL A 67 -9.50 -16.70 2.18
N PRO A 68 -9.48 -17.39 3.35
CA PRO A 68 -10.55 -17.27 4.33
C PRO A 68 -10.72 -15.84 4.87
N LEU A 69 -11.98 -15.36 4.97
CA LEU A 69 -12.30 -14.04 5.54
C LEU A 69 -12.48 -14.04 7.05
N LYS A 70 -12.28 -15.19 7.70
CA LYS A 70 -12.44 -15.33 9.16
C LYS A 70 -11.13 -15.04 9.90
N SER A 71 -11.23 -14.58 11.14
CA SER A 71 -10.10 -14.47 12.07
C SER A 71 -9.57 -15.88 12.43
N PRO A 72 -8.24 -16.07 12.56
CA PRO A 72 -7.16 -15.10 12.34
C PRO A 72 -6.66 -15.01 10.88
N ASP A 73 -7.20 -15.81 9.98
CA ASP A 73 -6.67 -16.05 8.63
C ASP A 73 -6.62 -14.77 7.79
N VAL A 74 -7.62 -13.88 7.93
CA VAL A 74 -7.66 -12.61 7.20
C VAL A 74 -6.59 -11.62 7.68
N TYR A 75 -6.22 -11.64 8.97
CA TYR A 75 -5.27 -10.65 9.51
C TYR A 75 -3.82 -10.91 9.07
N ARG A 76 -3.45 -12.18 8.84
CA ARG A 76 -2.09 -12.52 8.38
C ARG A 76 -1.74 -11.83 7.06
N PRO A 77 -2.51 -11.99 5.97
CA PRO A 77 -2.20 -11.31 4.71
C PRO A 77 -2.24 -9.78 4.84
N LEU A 78 -3.17 -9.20 5.62
CA LEU A 78 -3.24 -7.77 5.83
C LEU A 78 -2.01 -7.22 6.55
N PHE A 79 -1.57 -7.88 7.62
CA PHE A 79 -0.41 -7.48 8.38
C PHE A 79 0.88 -7.55 7.54
N TRP A 80 1.11 -8.68 6.85
CA TRP A 80 2.26 -8.84 5.97
C TRP A 80 2.25 -7.83 4.82
N ALA A 81 1.09 -7.59 4.23
CA ALA A 81 0.93 -6.58 3.20
C ALA A 81 1.23 -5.15 3.72
N GLY A 82 0.81 -4.84 4.95
CA GLY A 82 1.18 -3.60 5.65
C GLY A 82 2.70 -3.48 5.83
N LEU A 83 3.38 -4.53 6.27
CA LEU A 83 4.84 -4.54 6.40
C LEU A 83 5.54 -4.28 5.06
N TRP A 84 5.02 -4.82 3.95
CA TRP A 84 5.53 -4.50 2.61
C TRP A 84 5.21 -3.06 2.18
N GLY A 85 4.23 -2.40 2.77
CA GLY A 85 4.00 -0.97 2.60
C GLY A 85 5.14 -0.10 3.12
N ILE A 86 5.90 -0.54 4.14
CA ILE A 86 7.02 0.22 4.73
C ILE A 86 8.12 0.52 3.71
N PRO A 87 8.76 -0.46 3.05
CA PRO A 87 9.76 -0.17 2.03
C PRO A 87 9.20 0.60 0.85
N PHE A 88 7.92 0.41 0.48
CA PHE A 88 7.28 1.26 -0.52
C PHE A 88 7.24 2.72 -0.09
N GLY A 89 6.94 3.01 1.20
CA GLY A 89 6.95 4.36 1.76
C GLY A 89 8.33 5.02 1.75
N LEU A 90 9.41 4.25 1.85
CA LEU A 90 10.78 4.75 1.70
C LEU A 90 11.07 5.15 0.25
N LEU A 91 10.55 4.39 -0.71
CA LEU A 91 10.79 4.57 -2.14
C LEU A 91 9.80 5.52 -2.82
N ILE A 92 8.70 5.92 -2.16
CA ILE A 92 7.59 6.62 -2.80
C ILE A 92 8.00 7.99 -3.37
N LYS A 93 8.91 8.72 -2.69
CA LYS A 93 9.30 10.07 -3.10
C LYS A 93 10.00 10.11 -4.47
N PRO A 94 11.05 9.32 -4.76
CA PRO A 94 11.69 9.32 -6.06
C PRO A 94 10.80 8.81 -7.20
N VAL A 95 9.80 7.98 -6.88
CA VAL A 95 8.91 7.39 -7.90
C VAL A 95 7.58 8.11 -8.05
N TRP A 96 7.38 9.25 -7.35
CA TRP A 96 6.08 9.93 -7.26
C TRP A 96 5.46 10.30 -8.61
N SER A 97 6.27 10.72 -9.57
CA SER A 97 5.80 11.05 -10.92
C SER A 97 5.25 9.83 -11.70
N ARG A 98 5.70 8.63 -11.35
CA ARG A 98 5.29 7.36 -11.96
C ARG A 98 4.72 6.39 -10.90
N LEU A 99 4.08 6.91 -9.88
CA LEU A 99 3.67 6.16 -8.70
C LEU A 99 2.83 4.92 -9.03
N TYR A 100 1.91 5.01 -9.97
CA TYR A 100 1.05 3.88 -10.34
C TYR A 100 1.83 2.77 -11.05
N LEU A 101 2.77 3.15 -11.92
CA LEU A 101 3.66 2.18 -12.56
C LEU A 101 4.60 1.55 -11.53
N ALA A 102 5.15 2.37 -10.62
CA ALA A 102 5.98 1.86 -9.52
C ALA A 102 5.19 0.92 -8.62
N GLY A 103 3.95 1.24 -8.27
CA GLY A 103 3.05 0.35 -7.52
C GLY A 103 2.77 -0.94 -8.28
N LEU A 104 2.45 -0.84 -9.59
CA LEU A 104 2.22 -2.02 -10.42
C LEU A 104 3.44 -2.96 -10.42
N LEU A 105 4.65 -2.41 -10.51
CA LEU A 105 5.87 -3.23 -10.49
C LEU A 105 6.24 -3.70 -9.08
N TYR A 106 5.89 -2.90 -8.07
CA TYR A 106 6.24 -3.19 -6.70
C TYR A 106 5.59 -4.48 -6.15
N PHE A 107 4.43 -4.90 -6.68
CA PHE A 107 3.81 -6.16 -6.26
C PHE A 107 4.74 -7.37 -6.43
N LEU A 108 5.71 -7.29 -7.34
CA LEU A 108 6.70 -8.35 -7.54
C LEU A 108 7.59 -8.57 -6.32
N ALA A 109 7.86 -7.54 -5.52
CA ALA A 109 8.74 -7.66 -4.36
C ALA A 109 8.18 -8.63 -3.29
N PRO A 110 6.94 -8.47 -2.78
CA PRO A 110 6.34 -9.45 -1.89
C PRO A 110 6.10 -10.81 -2.56
N VAL A 111 5.80 -10.86 -3.85
CA VAL A 111 5.63 -12.12 -4.58
C VAL A 111 6.95 -12.89 -4.69
N LEU A 112 8.06 -12.21 -4.98
CA LEU A 112 9.38 -12.84 -4.97
C LEU A 112 9.75 -13.38 -3.58
N ALA A 113 9.50 -12.61 -2.52
CA ALA A 113 9.71 -13.10 -1.15
C ALA A 113 8.79 -14.29 -0.81
N LEU A 114 7.55 -14.26 -1.28
CA LEU A 114 6.63 -15.40 -1.15
C LEU A 114 7.24 -16.65 -1.78
N PHE A 115 7.76 -16.54 -2.99
CA PHE A 115 8.30 -17.66 -3.76
C PHE A 115 9.63 -18.20 -3.25
N THR A 116 10.49 -17.33 -2.75
CA THR A 116 11.86 -17.69 -2.38
C THR A 116 12.06 -17.94 -0.88
N ILE A 117 11.15 -17.41 -0.04
CA ILE A 117 11.27 -17.50 1.42
C ILE A 117 10.07 -18.24 2.01
N PHE A 118 8.85 -17.71 1.83
CA PHE A 118 7.69 -18.21 2.58
C PHE A 118 7.20 -19.59 2.11
N LEU A 119 7.14 -19.83 0.80
CA LEU A 119 6.73 -21.14 0.27
C LEU A 119 7.74 -22.24 0.59
N PRO A 120 9.06 -22.03 0.42
CA PRO A 120 10.06 -23.01 0.88
C PRO A 120 9.95 -23.32 2.39
N LEU A 121 9.80 -22.29 3.23
CA LEU A 121 9.65 -22.46 4.69
C LEU A 121 8.36 -23.19 5.07
N SER A 122 7.31 -23.10 4.28
CA SER A 122 6.06 -23.86 4.49
C SER A 122 6.08 -25.27 3.91
N GLY A 123 7.18 -25.71 3.30
CA GLY A 123 7.29 -27.01 2.66
C GLY A 123 6.69 -27.09 1.25
N ALA A 124 6.23 -25.96 0.68
CA ALA A 124 5.69 -25.93 -0.69
C ALA A 124 6.79 -25.87 -1.78
N GLY A 125 8.04 -25.80 -1.37
CA GLY A 125 9.21 -25.68 -2.26
C GLY A 125 9.35 -24.33 -2.93
N LEU A 126 10.44 -24.13 -3.67
CA LEU A 126 10.65 -22.90 -4.45
C LEU A 126 9.48 -22.70 -5.42
N PHE A 127 9.00 -21.46 -5.51
CA PHE A 127 7.87 -21.05 -6.35
C PHE A 127 6.55 -21.83 -6.07
N GLY A 128 6.46 -22.60 -4.98
CA GLY A 128 5.28 -23.42 -4.67
C GLY A 128 5.12 -24.65 -5.57
N LEU A 129 6.17 -25.06 -6.28
CA LEU A 129 6.12 -26.13 -7.29
C LEU A 129 5.76 -27.50 -6.69
N GLN A 130 6.06 -27.72 -5.40
CA GLN A 130 5.73 -28.97 -4.72
C GLN A 130 4.27 -29.01 -4.24
N HIS A 131 3.58 -27.86 -4.15
CA HIS A 131 2.19 -27.81 -3.67
C HIS A 131 1.17 -27.89 -4.81
N GLY A 132 1.41 -27.22 -5.93
CA GLY A 132 0.45 -27.16 -7.04
C GLY A 132 1.09 -26.94 -8.41
N GLY A 133 2.42 -27.05 -8.50
CA GLY A 133 3.14 -26.92 -9.77
C GLY A 133 3.11 -25.48 -10.35
N PRO A 134 3.47 -25.35 -11.66
CA PRO A 134 3.56 -24.05 -12.32
C PRO A 134 2.23 -23.28 -12.38
N THR A 135 1.10 -23.98 -12.44
CA THR A 135 -0.22 -23.39 -12.48
C THR A 135 -0.53 -22.66 -11.18
N PHE A 136 -0.20 -23.26 -10.02
CA PHE A 136 -0.33 -22.62 -8.73
C PHE A 136 0.58 -21.40 -8.59
N THR A 137 1.82 -21.47 -9.09
CA THR A 137 2.73 -20.33 -9.16
C THR A 137 2.12 -19.17 -9.94
N ALA A 138 1.57 -19.44 -11.12
CA ALA A 138 0.91 -18.43 -11.95
C ALA A 138 -0.31 -17.81 -11.24
N TYR A 139 -1.10 -18.62 -10.53
CA TYR A 139 -2.22 -18.13 -9.72
C TYR A 139 -1.75 -17.17 -8.63
N LEU A 140 -0.66 -17.49 -7.92
CA LEU A 140 -0.11 -16.61 -6.87
C LEU A 140 0.36 -15.27 -7.42
N VAL A 141 0.94 -15.23 -8.62
CA VAL A 141 1.25 -13.97 -9.30
C VAL A 141 -0.03 -13.20 -9.61
N LEU A 142 -1.01 -13.86 -10.23
CA LEU A 142 -2.28 -13.25 -10.62
C LEU A 142 -3.02 -12.64 -9.43
N VAL A 143 -3.18 -13.40 -8.34
CA VAL A 143 -3.96 -12.96 -7.17
C VAL A 143 -3.32 -11.78 -6.44
N ASN A 144 -2.00 -11.60 -6.54
CA ASN A 144 -1.27 -10.51 -5.91
C ASN A 144 -1.19 -9.23 -6.77
N LEU A 145 -1.61 -9.25 -8.05
CA LEU A 145 -1.59 -8.07 -8.92
C LEU A 145 -2.23 -6.81 -8.31
N PRO A 146 -3.40 -6.88 -7.65
CA PRO A 146 -4.04 -5.68 -7.12
C PRO A 146 -3.28 -5.05 -5.95
N PHE A 147 -2.37 -5.76 -5.28
CA PHE A 147 -1.65 -5.27 -4.12
C PHE A 147 -0.95 -3.93 -4.38
N GLY A 148 -0.06 -3.90 -5.36
CA GLY A 148 0.80 -2.73 -5.58
C GLY A 148 0.03 -1.52 -6.12
N ILE A 149 -0.92 -1.72 -7.03
CA ILE A 149 -1.77 -0.65 -7.57
C ILE A 149 -2.63 -0.06 -6.45
N THR A 150 -3.29 -0.89 -5.64
CA THR A 150 -4.14 -0.43 -4.53
C THR A 150 -3.31 0.32 -3.49
N THR A 151 -2.13 -0.19 -3.14
CA THR A 151 -1.19 0.49 -2.23
C THR A 151 -0.81 1.87 -2.76
N ALA A 152 -0.47 1.98 -4.04
CA ALA A 152 -0.12 3.26 -4.67
C ALA A 152 -1.31 4.24 -4.73
N LEU A 153 -2.51 3.76 -5.05
CA LEU A 153 -3.74 4.57 -5.10
C LEU A 153 -4.08 5.14 -3.72
N VAL A 154 -4.09 4.30 -2.68
CA VAL A 154 -4.39 4.71 -1.31
C VAL A 154 -3.33 5.66 -0.78
N ALA A 155 -2.04 5.35 -0.97
CA ALA A 155 -0.95 6.23 -0.56
C ALA A 155 -1.08 7.61 -1.23
N ARG A 156 -1.38 7.67 -2.54
CA ARG A 156 -1.58 8.94 -3.25
C ARG A 156 -2.79 9.71 -2.76
N ALA A 157 -3.89 9.01 -2.47
CA ALA A 157 -5.11 9.65 -1.97
C ALA A 157 -4.89 10.33 -0.61
N ILE A 158 -4.08 9.73 0.27
CA ILE A 158 -3.80 10.25 1.61
C ILE A 158 -2.70 11.33 1.58
N ILE A 159 -1.60 11.10 0.85
CA ILE A 159 -0.46 12.04 0.80
C ILE A 159 -0.81 13.29 -0.02
N GLY A 160 -1.71 13.19 -1.00
CA GLY A 160 -2.10 14.30 -1.85
C GLY A 160 -1.09 14.59 -2.96
N LYS A 161 -0.86 15.89 -3.27
CA LYS A 161 -0.02 16.30 -4.41
C LYS A 161 1.47 16.37 -4.10
N ASN A 162 1.84 16.56 -2.83
CA ASN A 162 3.22 16.84 -2.40
C ASN A 162 3.70 15.82 -1.37
N PRO A 163 4.45 14.78 -1.76
CA PRO A 163 5.00 13.76 -0.86
C PRO A 163 6.19 14.27 -0.03
#